data_d655b06dbed9b152a3e7155b930baa89
#
_entry.id   d655b06dbed9b152a3e7155b930baa89
#
_cell.length_a   1.000
_cell.length_b   1.000
_cell.length_c   1.000
_cell.angle_alpha   90.00
_cell.angle_beta   90.00
_cell.angle_gamma   90.00
#
_symmetry.space_group_name_H-M   'P 1'
#
loop_
_entity.id
_entity.type
_entity.pdbx_description
1 polymer ?
#
loop_
_entity_poly.entity_id
_entity_poly.type
_entity_poly.pdbx_seq_one_letter_code
_entity_poly.pdbx_strand_id
1 'polypeptide(L)'
;MRASGTRAGRRVADAIVTCPKTHGPGSGLETIRAFFEDDHVHMALIVATDGRLVTTIERPDLTAATSGSAPVATLGTLSGRTAGPTDPLGATTATLLRQGRRRLAVVDDSSRLLGLLCLKRDGTGYCSDEGIRERSQLATVAAVA
;
A
#
# COMPACT_ATOMS: atom_id res chain seq x y z
N MET A 1 -17.97 -23.76 -14.19
CA MET A 1 -17.57 -23.59 -13.50
C MET A 1 -17.69 -23.07 -12.52
N ARG A 2 -18.04 -23.03 -12.26
CA ARG A 2 -18.11 -22.50 -11.49
C ARG A 2 -17.95 -22.68 -10.21
N ALA A 3 -18.38 -23.74 -9.62
CA ALA A 3 -18.22 -23.90 -8.22
C ALA A 3 -16.79 -23.74 -7.79
N SER A 4 -15.89 -24.22 -8.57
CA SER A 4 -14.51 -23.92 -8.35
C SER A 4 -14.27 -22.43 -8.51
N GLY A 5 -15.07 -21.78 -9.29
CA GLY A 5 -15.01 -20.34 -9.42
C GLY A 5 -15.36 -19.62 -8.13
N THR A 6 -16.14 -20.24 -7.25
CA THR A 6 -16.53 -19.61 -6.00
C THR A 6 -15.33 -19.38 -5.09
N ARG A 7 -14.47 -20.37 -4.94
CA ARG A 7 -13.26 -20.20 -4.14
C ARG A 7 -12.22 -19.40 -4.86
N ALA A 8 -12.06 -19.70 -6.15
CA ALA A 8 -11.18 -18.92 -7.00
C ALA A 8 -11.74 -17.52 -7.20
N GLY A 9 -12.97 -17.29 -6.77
CA GLY A 9 -13.64 -16.01 -6.95
C GLY A 9 -13.25 -14.91 -5.98
N ARG A 10 -12.35 -15.18 -5.02
CA ARG A 10 -11.89 -14.09 -4.17
C ARG A 10 -11.13 -13.08 -5.02
N ARG A 11 -11.44 -11.83 -4.79
CA ARG A 11 -10.86 -10.74 -5.54
C ARG A 11 -10.00 -9.89 -4.61
N VAL A 12 -9.15 -9.07 -5.20
CA VAL A 12 -8.29 -8.16 -4.44
C VAL A 12 -9.10 -7.31 -3.47
N ALA A 13 -10.27 -6.84 -3.90
CA ALA A 13 -11.14 -6.02 -3.04
C ALA A 13 -11.54 -6.73 -1.75
N ASP A 14 -11.53 -8.05 -1.74
CA ASP A 14 -11.95 -8.82 -0.55
C ASP A 14 -10.89 -8.86 0.54
N ALA A 15 -9.67 -8.41 0.23
CA ALA A 15 -8.53 -8.58 1.13
C ALA A 15 -7.78 -7.27 1.42
N ILE A 16 -8.32 -6.12 1.02
CA ILE A 16 -7.61 -4.86 1.17
C ILE A 16 -7.82 -4.24 2.54
N VAL A 17 -6.83 -3.45 2.95
CA VAL A 17 -6.96 -2.49 4.05
C VAL A 17 -7.64 -1.27 3.45
N THR A 18 -8.79 -0.86 4.00
CA THR A 18 -9.62 0.17 3.38
C THR A 18 -9.26 1.59 3.81
N CYS A 19 -8.50 1.74 4.88
CA CYS A 19 -8.12 3.07 5.38
C CYS A 19 -6.60 3.13 5.61
N PRO A 20 -5.79 2.91 4.58
CA PRO A 20 -4.35 3.04 4.74
C PRO A 20 -3.98 4.50 4.96
N LYS A 21 -2.85 4.74 5.60
CA LYS A 21 -2.35 6.09 5.74
C LYS A 21 -1.90 6.62 4.38
N THR A 22 -2.27 7.86 4.07
CA THR A 22 -1.91 8.49 2.80
C THR A 22 -1.23 9.83 3.07
N HIS A 23 -0.55 10.34 2.05
CA HIS A 23 0.11 11.63 2.10
C HIS A 23 -0.29 12.40 0.84
N GLY A 24 -0.41 13.73 0.96
CA GLY A 24 -0.72 14.56 -0.18
C GLY A 24 0.51 14.85 -1.04
N PRO A 25 0.32 15.27 -2.29
CA PRO A 25 1.45 15.57 -3.18
C PRO A 25 2.30 16.76 -2.74
N GLY A 26 1.78 17.58 -1.83
CA GLY A 26 2.55 18.67 -1.23
C GLY A 26 3.38 18.29 -0.03
N SER A 27 3.35 17.02 0.39
CA SER A 27 4.16 16.56 1.51
C SER A 27 5.64 16.69 1.21
N GLY A 28 6.42 17.02 2.21
CA GLY A 28 7.87 17.13 2.05
C GLY A 28 8.54 15.79 2.10
N LEU A 29 9.73 15.71 1.51
CA LEU A 29 10.51 14.48 1.50
C LEU A 29 10.82 14.00 2.92
N GLU A 30 11.08 14.94 3.84
CA GLU A 30 11.37 14.57 5.23
C GLU A 30 10.19 13.91 5.91
N THR A 31 8.97 14.35 5.60
CA THR A 31 7.76 13.74 6.12
C THR A 31 7.68 12.28 5.68
N ILE A 32 7.98 12.03 4.42
CA ILE A 32 7.94 10.66 3.87
C ILE A 32 9.06 9.82 4.47
N ARG A 33 10.25 10.38 4.65
CA ARG A 33 11.35 9.66 5.29
C ARG A 33 11.01 9.28 6.72
N ALA A 34 10.40 10.21 7.47
CA ALA A 34 9.97 9.92 8.84
C ALA A 34 8.92 8.81 8.88
N PHE A 35 8.00 8.80 7.91
CA PHE A 35 7.00 7.75 7.79
C PHE A 35 7.67 6.37 7.63
N PHE A 36 8.76 6.29 6.88
CA PHE A 36 9.47 5.04 6.64
C PHE A 36 10.41 4.64 7.79
N GLU A 37 10.50 5.45 8.85
CA GLU A 37 11.25 5.03 10.04
C GLU A 37 10.57 3.87 10.75
N ASP A 38 9.27 3.70 10.54
CA ASP A 38 8.54 2.53 11.03
C ASP A 38 8.85 1.35 10.12
N ASP A 39 9.40 0.27 10.69
CA ASP A 39 9.78 -0.92 9.93
C ASP A 39 8.59 -1.62 9.27
N HIS A 40 7.37 -1.35 9.74
CA HIS A 40 6.16 -1.93 9.15
C HIS A 40 5.72 -1.20 7.88
N VAL A 41 6.30 -0.03 7.59
CA VAL A 41 5.96 0.74 6.41
C VAL A 41 6.81 0.26 5.24
N HIS A 42 6.13 -0.16 4.17
CA HIS A 42 6.79 -0.65 2.96
C HIS A 42 6.43 0.17 1.73
N MET A 43 5.42 1.01 1.82
CA MET A 43 4.97 1.83 0.69
C MET A 43 4.26 3.05 1.22
N ALA A 44 4.62 4.22 0.69
CA ALA A 44 3.88 5.45 0.94
C ALA A 44 2.96 5.72 -0.24
N LEU A 45 1.73 6.12 0.06
CA LEU A 45 0.70 6.37 -0.94
C LEU A 45 0.51 7.88 -1.04
N ILE A 46 0.81 8.44 -2.20
CA ILE A 46 0.64 9.87 -2.44
C ILE A 46 -0.67 10.07 -3.19
N VAL A 47 -1.61 10.74 -2.54
CA VAL A 47 -2.99 10.83 -3.00
C VAL A 47 -3.39 12.29 -3.10
N ALA A 48 -3.95 12.68 -4.24
CA ALA A 48 -4.44 14.04 -4.46
C ALA A 48 -5.74 14.27 -3.69
N THR A 49 -6.15 15.53 -3.61
CA THR A 49 -7.34 15.90 -2.85
C THR A 49 -8.62 15.27 -3.38
N ASP A 50 -8.63 14.90 -4.66
CA ASP A 50 -9.80 14.24 -5.27
C ASP A 50 -9.77 12.71 -5.05
N GLY A 51 -8.79 12.19 -4.33
CA GLY A 51 -8.70 10.77 -4.03
C GLY A 51 -7.89 9.96 -5.03
N ARG A 52 -7.37 10.59 -6.08
CA ARG A 52 -6.59 9.86 -7.08
C ARG A 52 -5.18 9.57 -6.56
N LEU A 53 -4.71 8.36 -6.82
CA LEU A 53 -3.35 7.96 -6.48
C LEU A 53 -2.38 8.60 -7.48
N VAL A 54 -1.49 9.44 -6.97
CA VAL A 54 -0.52 10.17 -7.80
C VAL A 54 0.70 9.31 -8.04
N THR A 55 1.23 8.71 -6.98
CA THR A 55 2.39 7.83 -7.07
C THR A 55 2.48 6.98 -5.82
N THR A 56 3.30 5.95 -5.87
CA THR A 56 3.69 5.17 -4.70
C THR A 56 5.18 5.28 -4.51
N ILE A 57 5.62 5.33 -3.25
CA ILE A 57 7.04 5.46 -2.92
C ILE A 57 7.44 4.28 -2.06
N GLU A 58 8.52 3.60 -2.44
CA GLU A 58 9.12 2.54 -1.66
C GLU A 58 10.50 2.97 -1.18
N ARG A 59 11.08 2.22 -0.23
CA ARG A 59 12.38 2.61 0.35
C ARG A 59 13.49 2.87 -0.67
N PRO A 60 13.65 2.04 -1.71
CA PRO A 60 14.70 2.32 -2.70
C PRO A 60 14.52 3.65 -3.41
N ASP A 61 13.27 4.10 -3.56
CA ASP A 61 13.00 5.39 -4.22
C ASP A 61 13.55 6.55 -3.38
N LEU A 62 13.49 6.43 -2.06
CA LEU A 62 14.01 7.44 -1.15
C LEU A 62 15.54 7.44 -1.18
N THR A 63 16.14 6.27 -1.27
CA THR A 63 17.59 6.16 -1.36
C THR A 63 18.11 6.83 -2.63
N ALA A 64 17.37 6.70 -3.72
CA ALA A 64 17.74 7.31 -5.00
C ALA A 64 17.50 8.81 -5.02
N ALA A 65 16.70 9.35 -4.10
CA ALA A 65 16.41 10.79 -4.05
C ALA A 65 17.64 11.51 -3.49
N THR A 66 18.21 12.41 -4.29
CA THR A 66 19.42 13.11 -3.92
C THR A 66 19.18 14.53 -3.44
N SER A 67 17.95 15.04 -3.59
CA SER A 67 17.61 16.41 -3.21
C SER A 67 16.37 16.41 -2.32
N GLY A 68 16.46 17.08 -1.19
CA GLY A 68 15.32 17.24 -0.29
C GLY A 68 14.25 18.19 -0.83
N SER A 69 14.53 18.92 -1.91
CA SER A 69 13.58 19.84 -2.50
C SER A 69 12.73 19.21 -3.60
N ALA A 70 13.02 17.96 -4.00
CA ALA A 70 12.23 17.28 -5.03
C ALA A 70 10.80 17.04 -4.52
N PRO A 71 9.78 17.41 -5.31
CA PRO A 71 8.40 17.12 -4.92
C PRO A 71 8.17 15.63 -4.81
N VAL A 72 7.50 15.20 -3.74
CA VAL A 72 7.26 13.75 -3.54
C VAL A 72 6.45 13.15 -4.66
N ALA A 73 5.62 13.95 -5.35
CA ALA A 73 4.83 13.46 -6.48
C ALA A 73 5.69 13.00 -7.65
N THR A 74 6.95 13.40 -7.71
CA THR A 74 7.88 13.00 -8.77
C THR A 74 8.72 11.79 -8.40
N LEU A 75 8.60 11.31 -7.17
CA LEU A 75 9.33 10.16 -6.70
C LEU A 75 8.49 8.89 -6.91
N GLY A 76 9.17 7.75 -6.97
CA GLY A 76 8.48 6.49 -7.05
C GLY A 76 7.79 6.29 -8.40
N THR A 77 6.83 5.39 -8.42
CA THR A 77 6.10 5.04 -9.64
C THR A 77 4.82 4.30 -9.29
N LEU A 78 3.89 4.26 -10.24
CA LEU A 78 2.71 3.41 -10.15
C LEU A 78 2.93 2.07 -10.85
N SER A 79 3.87 2.01 -11.77
CA SER A 79 4.10 0.83 -12.60
C SER A 79 4.49 -0.37 -11.73
N GLY A 80 3.74 -1.46 -11.88
CA GLY A 80 3.99 -2.68 -11.12
C GLY A 80 3.62 -2.62 -9.65
N ARG A 81 3.01 -1.53 -9.20
CA ARG A 81 2.70 -1.30 -7.78
C ARG A 81 1.21 -1.11 -7.52
N THR A 82 0.37 -1.32 -8.52
CA THR A 82 -1.08 -1.18 -8.38
C THR A 82 -1.79 -2.44 -8.82
N ALA A 83 -3.02 -2.58 -8.34
CA ALA A 83 -3.92 -3.65 -8.75
C ALA A 83 -5.33 -3.09 -8.82
N GLY A 84 -6.21 -3.77 -9.56
CA GLY A 84 -7.62 -3.41 -9.60
C GLY A 84 -8.41 -4.21 -8.57
N PRO A 85 -9.56 -3.70 -8.14
CA PRO A 85 -10.35 -4.38 -7.11
C PRO A 85 -10.93 -5.71 -7.58
N THR A 86 -11.14 -5.87 -8.88
CA THR A 86 -11.72 -7.10 -9.42
C THR A 86 -10.67 -8.11 -9.87
N ASP A 87 -9.40 -7.79 -9.74
CA ASP A 87 -8.33 -8.73 -10.07
C ASP A 87 -8.44 -9.98 -9.19
N PRO A 88 -8.14 -11.17 -9.75
CA PRO A 88 -8.18 -12.39 -8.95
C PRO A 88 -7.12 -12.35 -7.85
N LEU A 89 -7.52 -12.62 -6.62
CA LEU A 89 -6.62 -12.52 -5.48
C LEU A 89 -5.48 -13.52 -5.58
N GLY A 90 -5.78 -14.75 -5.99
CA GLY A 90 -4.74 -15.79 -6.08
C GLY A 90 -3.64 -15.45 -7.08
N ALA A 91 -4.02 -14.97 -8.27
CA ALA A 91 -3.07 -14.59 -9.30
C ALA A 91 -2.24 -13.38 -8.86
N THR A 92 -2.88 -12.42 -8.20
CA THR A 92 -2.21 -11.23 -7.69
C THR A 92 -1.20 -11.60 -6.61
N THR A 93 -1.58 -12.51 -5.71
CA THR A 93 -0.68 -13.00 -4.66
C THR A 93 0.54 -13.68 -5.27
N ALA A 94 0.33 -14.51 -6.29
CA ALA A 94 1.44 -15.20 -6.96
C ALA A 94 2.40 -14.18 -7.58
N THR A 95 1.87 -13.12 -8.18
CA THR A 95 2.69 -12.06 -8.76
C THR A 95 3.51 -11.35 -7.67
N LEU A 96 2.88 -11.01 -6.55
CA LEU A 96 3.58 -10.38 -5.43
C LEU A 96 4.75 -11.23 -4.95
N LEU A 97 4.50 -12.52 -4.76
CA LEU A 97 5.54 -13.43 -4.27
C LEU A 97 6.70 -13.53 -5.26
N ARG A 98 6.40 -13.61 -6.54
CA ARG A 98 7.46 -13.67 -7.57
C ARG A 98 8.31 -12.41 -7.58
N GLN A 99 7.71 -11.27 -7.28
CA GLN A 99 8.41 -9.98 -7.28
C GLN A 99 9.08 -9.65 -5.95
N GLY A 100 8.89 -10.50 -4.94
CA GLY A 100 9.41 -10.20 -3.61
C GLY A 100 8.72 -9.02 -2.96
N ARG A 101 7.49 -8.73 -3.35
CA ARG A 101 6.72 -7.61 -2.82
C ARG A 101 5.65 -8.09 -1.87
N ARG A 102 5.21 -7.20 -0.99
CA ARG A 102 4.13 -7.50 -0.06
C ARG A 102 3.02 -6.46 -0.07
N ARG A 103 3.17 -5.40 -0.87
CA ARG A 103 2.20 -4.30 -0.92
C ARG A 103 1.85 -3.97 -2.36
N LEU A 104 0.55 -3.71 -2.60
CA LEU A 104 0.07 -3.12 -3.84
C LEU A 104 -1.02 -2.12 -3.49
N ALA A 105 -0.99 -0.96 -4.13
CA ALA A 105 -2.07 -0.01 -4.03
C ALA A 105 -3.22 -0.48 -4.92
N VAL A 106 -4.44 -0.40 -4.42
CA VAL A 106 -5.61 -0.86 -5.17
C VAL A 106 -6.41 0.36 -5.60
N VAL A 107 -6.59 0.51 -6.90
CA VAL A 107 -7.25 1.66 -7.48
C VAL A 107 -8.40 1.23 -8.38
N ASP A 108 -9.39 2.13 -8.54
CA ASP A 108 -10.49 1.90 -9.46
C ASP A 108 -10.12 2.37 -10.88
N ASP A 109 -11.09 2.30 -11.79
CA ASP A 109 -10.88 2.69 -13.19
C ASP A 109 -10.52 4.17 -13.36
N SER A 110 -10.81 4.99 -12.36
CA SER A 110 -10.48 6.41 -12.37
C SER A 110 -9.19 6.71 -11.62
N SER A 111 -8.43 5.69 -11.27
CA SER A 111 -7.17 5.81 -10.51
C SER A 111 -7.36 6.29 -9.08
N ARG A 112 -8.58 6.22 -8.56
CA ARG A 112 -8.83 6.57 -7.16
C ARG A 112 -8.39 5.43 -6.27
N LEU A 113 -7.74 5.78 -5.17
CA LEU A 113 -7.27 4.79 -4.21
C LEU A 113 -8.44 4.18 -3.47
N LEU A 114 -8.57 2.86 -3.53
CA LEU A 114 -9.59 2.11 -2.81
C LEU A 114 -9.02 1.52 -1.52
N GLY A 115 -7.75 1.20 -1.50
CA GLY A 115 -7.10 0.62 -0.35
C GLY A 115 -5.74 0.08 -0.67
N LEU A 116 -5.20 -0.70 0.26
CA LEU A 116 -3.87 -1.28 0.15
C LEU A 116 -3.96 -2.79 0.34
N LEU A 117 -3.42 -3.54 -0.60
CA LEU A 117 -3.24 -4.97 -0.43
C LEU A 117 -1.93 -5.18 0.30
N CYS A 118 -2.00 -5.83 1.46
CA CYS A 118 -0.86 -5.96 2.36
C CYS A 118 -0.69 -7.42 2.74
N LEU A 119 0.24 -8.11 2.09
CA LEU A 119 0.54 -9.51 2.38
C LEU A 119 1.40 -9.57 3.63
N LYS A 120 1.03 -10.46 4.57
CA LYS A 120 1.81 -10.64 5.78
C LYS A 120 3.19 -11.16 5.46
N ARG A 121 4.14 -10.88 6.36
CA ARG A 121 5.55 -11.23 6.16
C ARG A 121 5.76 -12.72 5.85
N ASP A 122 5.01 -13.59 6.50
CA ASP A 122 5.15 -15.03 6.31
C ASP A 122 4.37 -15.55 5.10
N GLY A 123 3.67 -14.68 4.39
CA GLY A 123 2.92 -15.06 3.19
C GLY A 123 1.64 -15.84 3.47
N THR A 124 1.23 -15.98 4.72
CA THR A 124 0.08 -16.81 5.08
C THR A 124 -1.26 -16.10 5.02
N GLY A 125 -1.28 -14.82 4.73
CA GLY A 125 -2.53 -14.07 4.66
C GLY A 125 -2.27 -12.60 4.49
N TYR A 126 -3.33 -11.83 4.63
CA TYR A 126 -3.30 -10.39 4.39
C TYR A 126 -3.54 -9.63 5.69
N CYS A 127 -2.92 -8.44 5.77
CA CYS A 127 -3.18 -7.55 6.88
C CYS A 127 -4.64 -7.11 6.84
N SER A 128 -5.22 -6.83 8.00
CA SER A 128 -6.61 -6.38 8.11
C SER A 128 -6.66 -4.98 8.69
N ASP A 129 -7.78 -4.29 8.46
CA ASP A 129 -8.03 -3.00 9.07
C ASP A 129 -7.92 -3.08 10.59
N GLU A 130 -8.50 -4.13 11.15
CA GLU A 130 -8.48 -4.32 12.60
C GLU A 130 -7.05 -4.50 13.12
N GLY A 131 -6.25 -5.33 12.44
CA GLY A 131 -4.88 -5.56 12.86
C GLY A 131 -4.04 -4.30 12.81
N ILE A 132 -4.27 -3.46 11.82
CA ILE A 132 -3.55 -2.21 11.69
C ILE A 132 -3.96 -1.24 12.80
N ARG A 133 -5.25 -1.17 13.11
CA ARG A 133 -5.72 -0.33 14.21
C ARG A 133 -5.13 -0.78 15.54
N GLU A 134 -5.07 -2.08 15.78
CA GLU A 134 -4.49 -2.62 17.02
C GLU A 134 -3.02 -2.21 17.15
N ARG A 135 -2.24 -2.32 16.10
CA ARG A 135 -0.83 -1.90 16.13
C ARG A 135 -0.69 -0.42 16.41
N SER A 136 -1.55 0.40 15.80
CA SER A 136 -1.54 1.85 16.03
C SER A 136 -1.86 2.19 17.46
N GLN A 137 -2.85 1.49 18.06
CA GLN A 137 -3.22 1.71 19.44
C GLN A 137 -2.10 1.31 20.39
N LEU A 138 -1.45 0.19 20.13
CA LEU A 138 -0.32 -0.26 20.94
C LEU A 138 0.83 0.74 20.89
N ALA A 139 1.12 1.25 19.70
CA ALA A 139 2.16 2.25 19.55
C ALA A 139 1.83 3.53 20.31
N THR A 140 0.57 3.96 20.28
CA THR A 140 0.11 5.13 21.00
C THR A 140 0.25 4.94 22.50
N VAL A 141 -0.18 3.78 23.00
CA VAL A 141 -0.06 3.46 24.44
C VAL A 141 1.40 3.44 24.86
N ALA A 142 2.26 2.84 24.06
CA ALA A 142 3.68 2.80 24.38
C ALA A 142 4.29 4.21 24.41
N ALA A 143 3.85 5.08 23.53
CA ALA A 143 4.34 6.46 23.50
C ALA A 143 3.90 7.25 24.72
N VAL A 144 2.72 6.96 25.26
CA VAL A 144 2.18 7.64 26.43
C VAL A 144 2.82 7.10 27.71
N ALA A 145 3.08 5.82 27.74
CA ALA A 145 3.66 5.18 28.91
C ALA A 145 5.15 5.57 29.05
#